data_856fd8158de48a4e9e725b66613acf1d
#
_entry.id   856fd8158de48a4e9e725b66613acf1d
#
_cell.length_a   1.000
_cell.length_b   1.000
_cell.length_c   1.000
_cell.angle_alpha   90.00
_cell.angle_beta   90.00
_cell.angle_gamma   90.00
#
_symmetry.space_group_name_H-M   'P 1'
#
loop_
_entity.id
_entity.type
_entity.pdbx_description
1 polymer ?
#
loop_
_entity_poly.entity_id
_entity_poly.type
_entity_poly.pdbx_seq_one_letter_code
_entity_poly.pdbx_strand_id
1 'polypeptide(L)'
;VLAHVSRLIERLDAQIAQAEGVFERECLKARRASALARHGQFAEARFALAGLRSQSQRLRNPVLSAWVALIDGLIEHCESLSPGAREKFRRAHELASTAGDVELHALCAAWLAIADFNASDVEATVAHAREAVRLAPADSHAARARVALVIGSAWRVAGNDACALPWYKTARQHATAEGDVSLVSVLLHNIAAFQVGRISLDDAFGRADMADARRVLLEAESTGNYDAGVGNGELVAEVPLLRAQLLTVLGQHEDAISLFDAQLPRARQQGQVHREARFLADALYAEVKLGRLDEAVKRLRSALAVLPLMTEPDDIAATHARLAVVAESLGKAEQAQTHRVEAEAALARHRAEQGRWAAALAAAQLD
;
A
#
# COMPACT_ATOMS: atom_id res chain seq x y z
N VAL A 1 -17.23 -1.40 20.24
CA VAL A 1 -15.83 -1.02 20.02
C VAL A 1 -15.80 0.49 20.06
N LEU A 2 -15.19 1.08 21.11
CA LEU A 2 -14.95 2.52 21.19
C LEU A 2 -13.99 2.85 20.02
N ALA A 3 -14.46 3.65 19.06
CA ALA A 3 -13.62 4.16 17.99
C ALA A 3 -12.47 4.94 18.66
N HIS A 4 -11.25 4.51 18.45
CA HIS A 4 -10.07 5.21 18.95
C HIS A 4 -10.01 6.53 18.20
N VAL A 5 -10.36 7.64 18.86
CA VAL A 5 -10.31 8.96 18.23
C VAL A 5 -8.84 9.28 17.97
N SER A 6 -8.49 9.54 16.70
CA SER A 6 -7.13 9.86 16.33
C SER A 6 -6.69 11.17 16.99
N ARG A 7 -5.51 11.18 17.64
CA ARG A 7 -4.91 12.39 18.24
C ARG A 7 -4.81 13.56 17.24
N LEU A 8 -4.62 13.24 15.97
CA LEU A 8 -4.63 14.24 14.90
C LEU A 8 -6.00 14.90 14.77
N ILE A 9 -7.08 14.11 14.78
CA ILE A 9 -8.46 14.64 14.65
C ILE A 9 -8.82 15.46 15.87
N GLU A 10 -8.52 14.99 17.09
CA GLU A 10 -8.76 15.74 18.34
C GLU A 10 -8.04 17.09 18.35
N ARG A 11 -6.77 17.11 17.91
CA ARG A 11 -6.00 18.35 17.79
C ARG A 11 -6.62 19.31 16.80
N LEU A 12 -7.04 18.81 15.63
CA LEU A 12 -7.70 19.64 14.60
C LEU A 12 -9.04 20.18 15.11
N ASP A 13 -9.82 19.40 15.86
CA ASP A 13 -11.07 19.87 16.47
C ASP A 13 -10.83 21.01 17.45
N ALA A 14 -9.79 20.89 18.29
CA ALA A 14 -9.39 21.95 19.20
C ALA A 14 -8.94 23.22 18.46
N GLN A 15 -8.17 23.08 17.38
CA GLN A 15 -7.72 24.21 16.56
C GLN A 15 -8.91 24.88 15.83
N ILE A 16 -9.86 24.11 15.31
CA ILE A 16 -11.08 24.64 14.67
C ILE A 16 -11.89 25.47 15.65
N ALA A 17 -12.01 25.03 16.92
CA ALA A 17 -12.74 25.74 17.95
C ALA A 17 -12.06 27.07 18.34
N GLN A 18 -10.73 27.15 18.23
CA GLN A 18 -9.94 28.33 18.59
C GLN A 18 -9.71 29.28 17.40
N ALA A 19 -9.96 28.85 16.18
CA ALA A 19 -9.71 29.66 15.00
C ALA A 19 -10.62 30.92 14.96
N GLU A 20 -10.01 32.10 14.88
CA GLU A 20 -10.72 33.37 14.80
C GLU A 20 -11.14 33.72 13.36
N GLY A 21 -10.26 33.41 12.38
CA GLY A 21 -10.48 33.71 10.98
C GLY A 21 -11.40 32.68 10.28
N VAL A 22 -12.33 33.16 9.46
CA VAL A 22 -13.23 32.28 8.68
C VAL A 22 -12.40 31.40 7.73
N PHE A 23 -11.45 31.98 7.01
CA PHE A 23 -10.61 31.24 6.06
C PHE A 23 -9.72 30.20 6.76
N GLU A 24 -9.06 30.58 7.86
CA GLU A 24 -8.27 29.68 8.68
C GLU A 24 -9.10 28.49 9.17
N ARG A 25 -10.28 28.76 9.71
CA ARG A 25 -11.21 27.73 10.19
C ARG A 25 -11.61 26.77 9.07
N GLU A 26 -11.88 27.25 7.87
CA GLU A 26 -12.22 26.39 6.73
C GLU A 26 -11.02 25.54 6.27
N CYS A 27 -9.79 26.07 6.29
CA CYS A 27 -8.57 25.28 6.03
C CYS A 27 -8.36 24.18 7.09
N LEU A 28 -8.58 24.46 8.37
CA LEU A 28 -8.51 23.45 9.44
C LEU A 28 -9.59 22.36 9.28
N LYS A 29 -10.82 22.74 8.88
CA LYS A 29 -11.87 21.76 8.54
C LYS A 29 -11.48 20.90 7.35
N ALA A 30 -10.79 21.46 6.36
CA ALA A 30 -10.29 20.72 5.21
C ALA A 30 -9.19 19.72 5.62
N ARG A 31 -8.24 20.14 6.47
CA ARG A 31 -7.24 19.22 7.06
C ARG A 31 -7.92 18.08 7.84
N ARG A 32 -8.95 18.40 8.63
CA ARG A 32 -9.74 17.40 9.36
C ARG A 32 -10.46 16.42 8.42
N ALA A 33 -11.12 16.91 7.38
CA ALA A 33 -11.80 16.06 6.39
C ALA A 33 -10.81 15.13 5.65
N SER A 34 -9.62 15.64 5.34
CA SER A 34 -8.51 14.85 4.79
C SER A 34 -8.07 13.73 5.77
N ALA A 35 -7.99 14.02 7.08
CA ALA A 35 -7.68 13.03 8.10
C ALA A 35 -8.79 11.97 8.21
N LEU A 36 -10.06 12.38 8.23
CA LEU A 36 -11.22 11.48 8.28
C LEU A 36 -11.22 10.50 7.10
N ALA A 37 -10.96 10.98 5.88
CA ALA A 37 -10.88 10.13 4.69
C ALA A 37 -9.79 9.05 4.83
N ARG A 38 -8.61 9.41 5.35
CA ARG A 38 -7.47 8.50 5.57
C ARG A 38 -7.68 7.53 6.74
N HIS A 39 -8.60 7.83 7.63
CA HIS A 39 -9.00 6.96 8.74
C HIS A 39 -10.25 6.12 8.42
N GLY A 40 -10.68 6.04 7.13
CA GLY A 40 -11.84 5.26 6.71
C GLY A 40 -13.20 5.82 7.15
N GLN A 41 -13.22 7.03 7.73
CA GLN A 41 -14.46 7.70 8.15
C GLN A 41 -15.09 8.44 6.96
N PHE A 42 -15.42 7.66 5.91
CA PHE A 42 -15.83 8.23 4.62
C PHE A 42 -17.14 9.01 4.67
N ALA A 43 -18.09 8.60 5.51
CA ALA A 43 -19.37 9.30 5.65
C ALA A 43 -19.17 10.72 6.19
N GLU A 44 -18.38 10.87 7.26
CA GLU A 44 -18.04 12.15 7.86
C GLU A 44 -17.17 12.99 6.93
N ALA A 45 -16.21 12.36 6.23
CA ALA A 45 -15.38 13.05 5.23
C ALA A 45 -16.22 13.63 4.10
N ARG A 46 -17.17 12.87 3.55
CA ARG A 46 -18.12 13.34 2.52
C ARG A 46 -19.00 14.48 3.01
N PHE A 47 -19.53 14.37 4.24
CA PHE A 47 -20.33 15.44 4.85
C PHE A 47 -19.52 16.74 4.96
N ALA A 48 -18.29 16.66 5.49
CA ALA A 48 -17.39 17.80 5.58
C ALA A 48 -17.03 18.38 4.21
N LEU A 49 -16.77 17.52 3.21
CA LEU A 49 -16.48 17.91 1.83
C LEU A 49 -17.62 18.70 1.20
N ALA A 50 -18.88 18.32 1.43
CA ALA A 50 -20.05 19.03 0.91
C ALA A 50 -20.10 20.45 1.47
N GLY A 51 -19.83 20.63 2.77
CA GLY A 51 -19.74 21.95 3.40
C GLY A 51 -18.60 22.81 2.83
N LEU A 52 -17.41 22.20 2.65
CA LEU A 52 -16.24 22.88 2.08
C LEU A 52 -16.46 23.30 0.61
N ARG A 53 -17.15 22.50 -0.20
CA ARG A 53 -17.52 22.86 -1.58
C ARG A 53 -18.38 24.13 -1.60
N SER A 54 -19.40 24.22 -0.75
CA SER A 54 -20.25 25.41 -0.62
C SER A 54 -19.45 26.65 -0.20
N GLN A 55 -18.54 26.49 0.79
CA GLN A 55 -17.71 27.60 1.26
C GLN A 55 -16.69 28.04 0.20
N SER A 56 -16.06 27.08 -0.51
CA SER A 56 -15.12 27.39 -1.61
C SER A 56 -15.78 28.21 -2.71
N GLN A 57 -17.02 27.88 -3.09
CA GLN A 57 -17.79 28.62 -4.07
C GLN A 57 -18.17 30.02 -3.57
N ARG A 58 -18.59 30.11 -2.30
CA ARG A 58 -18.99 31.40 -1.68
C ARG A 58 -17.81 32.35 -1.55
N LEU A 59 -16.66 31.85 -1.10
CA LEU A 59 -15.47 32.67 -0.87
C LEU A 59 -14.62 32.84 -2.13
N ARG A 60 -14.90 32.12 -3.19
CA ARG A 60 -14.12 32.06 -4.45
C ARG A 60 -12.61 31.92 -4.19
N ASN A 61 -12.26 31.11 -3.20
CA ASN A 61 -10.89 30.98 -2.74
C ASN A 61 -10.22 29.75 -3.40
N PRO A 62 -9.10 29.93 -4.16
CA PRO A 62 -8.45 28.83 -4.87
C PRO A 62 -7.81 27.79 -3.93
N VAL A 63 -7.34 28.18 -2.73
CA VAL A 63 -6.80 27.25 -1.73
C VAL A 63 -7.88 26.27 -1.26
N LEU A 64 -9.09 26.78 -0.96
CA LEU A 64 -10.21 25.90 -0.60
C LEU A 64 -10.63 24.98 -1.76
N SER A 65 -10.53 25.46 -3.00
CA SER A 65 -10.81 24.64 -4.19
C SER A 65 -9.78 23.50 -4.34
N ALA A 66 -8.51 23.77 -4.04
CA ALA A 66 -7.46 22.74 -4.02
C ALA A 66 -7.72 21.71 -2.91
N TRP A 67 -8.09 22.14 -1.70
CA TRP A 67 -8.48 21.23 -0.63
C TRP A 67 -9.68 20.35 -0.99
N VAL A 68 -10.70 20.92 -1.62
CA VAL A 68 -11.88 20.18 -2.07
C VAL A 68 -11.49 19.08 -3.05
N ALA A 69 -10.64 19.40 -4.04
CA ALA A 69 -10.15 18.40 -5.01
C ALA A 69 -9.28 17.31 -4.33
N LEU A 70 -8.40 17.71 -3.40
CA LEU A 70 -7.56 16.78 -2.66
C LEU A 70 -8.41 15.81 -1.81
N ILE A 71 -9.38 16.31 -1.05
CA ILE A 71 -10.23 15.47 -0.18
C ILE A 71 -11.09 14.52 -1.02
N ASP A 72 -11.62 14.99 -2.14
CA ASP A 72 -12.39 14.16 -3.08
C ASP A 72 -11.54 13.00 -3.64
N GLY A 73 -10.27 13.30 -4.00
CA GLY A 73 -9.30 12.29 -4.39
C GLY A 73 -8.94 11.32 -3.27
N LEU A 74 -8.78 11.82 -2.04
CA LEU A 74 -8.48 10.99 -0.86
C LEU A 74 -9.60 10.01 -0.53
N ILE A 75 -10.85 10.45 -0.58
CA ILE A 75 -12.00 9.57 -0.34
C ILE A 75 -11.99 8.43 -1.37
N GLU A 76 -11.82 8.75 -2.65
CA GLU A 76 -11.82 7.75 -3.72
C GLU A 76 -10.60 6.82 -3.63
N HIS A 77 -9.42 7.36 -3.31
CA HIS A 77 -8.20 6.58 -3.14
C HIS A 77 -8.29 5.62 -1.96
N CYS A 78 -8.69 6.11 -0.77
CA CYS A 78 -8.71 5.29 0.44
C CYS A 78 -9.88 4.29 0.46
N GLU A 79 -11.00 4.58 -0.20
CA GLU A 79 -12.16 3.69 -0.20
C GLU A 79 -12.05 2.55 -1.22
N SER A 80 -11.42 2.79 -2.39
CA SER A 80 -11.47 1.83 -3.49
C SER A 80 -10.20 1.73 -4.34
N LEU A 81 -9.13 2.46 -4.00
CA LEU A 81 -7.90 2.58 -4.81
C LEU A 81 -8.19 2.91 -6.29
N SER A 82 -9.27 3.65 -6.55
CA SER A 82 -9.74 3.98 -7.88
C SER A 82 -8.71 4.78 -8.69
N PRO A 83 -8.48 4.45 -9.97
CA PRO A 83 -7.64 5.25 -10.86
C PRO A 83 -8.10 6.72 -11.02
N GLY A 84 -9.37 7.01 -10.79
CA GLY A 84 -9.94 8.36 -10.83
C GLY A 84 -9.37 9.30 -9.77
N ALA A 85 -8.85 8.76 -8.66
CA ALA A 85 -8.21 9.55 -7.61
C ALA A 85 -6.99 10.32 -8.14
N ARG A 86 -6.21 9.75 -9.06
CA ARG A 86 -5.03 10.39 -9.69
C ARG A 86 -5.40 11.71 -10.36
N GLU A 87 -6.49 11.75 -11.10
CA GLU A 87 -6.95 12.97 -11.79
C GLU A 87 -7.37 14.05 -10.78
N LYS A 88 -8.01 13.65 -9.68
CA LYS A 88 -8.40 14.59 -8.61
C LYS A 88 -7.16 15.14 -7.89
N PHE A 89 -6.15 14.34 -7.64
CA PHE A 89 -4.88 14.79 -7.07
C PHE A 89 -4.14 15.73 -8.03
N ARG A 90 -4.13 15.46 -9.34
CA ARG A 90 -3.57 16.36 -10.35
C ARG A 90 -4.26 17.71 -10.34
N ARG A 91 -5.59 17.72 -10.31
CA ARG A 91 -6.37 18.95 -10.19
C ARG A 91 -6.08 19.70 -8.89
N ALA A 92 -5.95 19.01 -7.76
CA ALA A 92 -5.60 19.63 -6.49
C ALA A 92 -4.21 20.28 -6.54
N HIS A 93 -3.24 19.58 -7.15
CA HIS A 93 -1.87 20.07 -7.36
C HIS A 93 -1.83 21.35 -8.20
N GLU A 94 -2.53 21.39 -9.35
CA GLU A 94 -2.63 22.56 -10.22
C GLU A 94 -3.25 23.76 -9.51
N LEU A 95 -4.34 23.51 -8.76
CA LEU A 95 -5.03 24.57 -8.00
C LEU A 95 -4.16 25.11 -6.86
N ALA A 96 -3.45 24.25 -6.13
CA ALA A 96 -2.56 24.65 -5.04
C ALA A 96 -1.37 25.46 -5.57
N SER A 97 -0.78 25.03 -6.69
CA SER A 97 0.28 25.78 -7.38
C SER A 97 -0.17 27.16 -7.78
N THR A 98 -1.34 27.27 -8.44
CA THR A 98 -1.92 28.54 -8.87
C THR A 98 -2.27 29.47 -7.69
N ALA A 99 -2.70 28.89 -6.56
CA ALA A 99 -3.02 29.61 -5.34
C ALA A 99 -1.79 30.15 -4.59
N GLY A 100 -0.59 29.66 -4.91
CA GLY A 100 0.66 30.03 -4.23
C GLY A 100 0.78 29.49 -2.80
N ASP A 101 -0.05 28.52 -2.41
CA ASP A 101 0.04 27.85 -1.10
C ASP A 101 1.09 26.73 -1.18
N VAL A 102 2.31 27.03 -0.77
CA VAL A 102 3.47 26.15 -0.89
C VAL A 102 3.30 24.86 -0.09
N GLU A 103 2.71 24.92 1.11
CA GLU A 103 2.49 23.75 1.96
C GLU A 103 1.47 22.78 1.33
N LEU A 104 0.34 23.32 0.89
CA LEU A 104 -0.71 22.54 0.22
C LEU A 104 -0.22 21.99 -1.13
N HIS A 105 0.57 22.77 -1.88
CA HIS A 105 1.17 22.34 -3.14
C HIS A 105 2.11 21.15 -2.91
N ALA A 106 2.99 21.21 -1.90
CA ALA A 106 3.85 20.10 -1.51
C ALA A 106 3.05 18.84 -1.12
N LEU A 107 1.96 19.02 -0.36
CA LEU A 107 1.09 17.91 0.04
C LEU A 107 0.39 17.27 -1.17
N CYS A 108 -0.11 18.09 -2.10
CA CYS A 108 -0.74 17.60 -3.33
C CYS A 108 0.27 16.87 -4.23
N ALA A 109 1.49 17.39 -4.38
CA ALA A 109 2.57 16.72 -5.10
C ALA A 109 2.92 15.35 -4.49
N ALA A 110 2.98 15.27 -3.14
CA ALA A 110 3.24 14.00 -2.45
C ALA A 110 2.12 12.98 -2.68
N TRP A 111 0.85 13.38 -2.68
CA TRP A 111 -0.28 12.49 -2.99
C TRP A 111 -0.31 12.08 -4.46
N LEU A 112 0.07 12.98 -5.36
CA LEU A 112 0.17 12.67 -6.78
C LEU A 112 1.29 11.66 -7.03
N ALA A 113 2.45 11.81 -6.36
CA ALA A 113 3.53 10.82 -6.39
C ALA A 113 3.08 9.43 -5.90
N ILE A 114 2.23 9.35 -4.85
CA ILE A 114 1.66 8.09 -4.37
C ILE A 114 0.73 7.47 -5.43
N ALA A 115 -0.12 8.28 -6.07
CA ALA A 115 -1.01 7.78 -7.11
C ALA A 115 -0.25 7.31 -8.37
N ASP A 116 0.83 8.01 -8.75
CA ASP A 116 1.72 7.62 -9.84
C ASP A 116 2.46 6.31 -9.52
N PHE A 117 2.94 6.17 -8.28
CA PHE A 117 3.57 4.94 -7.79
C PHE A 117 2.61 3.74 -7.89
N ASN A 118 1.37 3.91 -7.45
CA ASN A 118 0.34 2.86 -7.55
C ASN A 118 -0.04 2.53 -9.00
N ALA A 119 0.20 3.46 -9.93
CA ALA A 119 0.03 3.25 -11.37
C ALA A 119 1.31 2.71 -12.05
N SER A 120 2.37 2.41 -11.30
CA SER A 120 3.69 1.99 -11.79
C SER A 120 4.32 2.97 -12.80
N ASP A 121 3.95 4.26 -12.70
CA ASP A 121 4.47 5.35 -13.53
C ASP A 121 5.75 5.92 -12.88
N VAL A 122 6.88 5.30 -13.21
CA VAL A 122 8.19 5.58 -12.57
C VAL A 122 8.59 7.04 -12.71
N GLU A 123 8.51 7.58 -13.92
CA GLU A 123 8.96 8.92 -14.27
C GLU A 123 8.11 9.98 -13.57
N ALA A 124 6.78 9.82 -13.58
CA ALA A 124 5.87 10.74 -12.90
C ALA A 124 6.03 10.66 -11.38
N THR A 125 6.16 9.45 -10.80
CA THR A 125 6.43 9.27 -9.37
C THR A 125 7.65 10.05 -8.92
N VAL A 126 8.76 9.87 -9.62
CA VAL A 126 10.04 10.53 -9.29
C VAL A 126 9.94 12.06 -9.47
N ALA A 127 9.27 12.53 -10.52
CA ALA A 127 9.10 13.95 -10.78
C ALA A 127 8.29 14.63 -9.65
N HIS A 128 7.13 14.08 -9.28
CA HIS A 128 6.30 14.66 -8.24
C HIS A 128 6.89 14.46 -6.84
N ALA A 129 7.60 13.36 -6.58
CA ALA A 129 8.31 13.17 -5.32
C ALA A 129 9.42 14.23 -5.15
N ARG A 130 10.22 14.50 -6.20
CA ARG A 130 11.25 15.56 -6.21
C ARG A 130 10.62 16.93 -5.95
N GLU A 131 9.51 17.23 -6.60
CA GLU A 131 8.78 18.47 -6.38
C GLU A 131 8.30 18.60 -4.94
N ALA A 132 7.68 17.55 -4.38
CA ALA A 132 7.23 17.53 -3.00
C ALA A 132 8.38 17.75 -2.00
N VAL A 133 9.54 17.08 -2.19
CA VAL A 133 10.73 17.26 -1.34
C VAL A 133 11.20 18.72 -1.37
N ARG A 134 11.29 19.30 -2.58
CA ARG A 134 11.76 20.70 -2.76
C ARG A 134 10.81 21.72 -2.16
N LEU A 135 9.50 21.49 -2.26
CA LEU A 135 8.48 22.45 -1.81
C LEU A 135 8.17 22.33 -0.32
N ALA A 136 8.22 21.11 0.26
CA ALA A 136 7.76 20.88 1.62
C ALA A 136 8.61 21.63 2.66
N PRO A 137 8.04 22.59 3.42
CA PRO A 137 8.71 23.19 4.56
C PRO A 137 9.16 22.14 5.60
N ALA A 138 10.15 22.47 6.42
CA ALA A 138 10.71 21.52 7.39
C ALA A 138 9.69 21.02 8.43
N ASP A 139 8.70 21.85 8.75
CA ASP A 139 7.61 21.60 9.69
C ASP A 139 6.32 21.09 9.02
N SER A 140 6.29 20.97 7.70
CA SER A 140 5.17 20.37 6.97
C SER A 140 5.18 18.84 7.10
N HIS A 141 4.82 18.36 8.31
CA HIS A 141 4.86 16.93 8.64
C HIS A 141 3.99 16.10 7.70
N ALA A 142 2.82 16.60 7.33
CA ALA A 142 1.89 15.91 6.45
C ALA A 142 2.50 15.60 5.06
N ALA A 143 3.13 16.58 4.40
CA ALA A 143 3.76 16.40 3.09
C ALA A 143 5.03 15.56 3.18
N ARG A 144 5.91 15.87 4.16
CA ARG A 144 7.17 15.15 4.35
C ARG A 144 7.00 13.68 4.67
N ALA A 145 6.03 13.33 5.52
CA ALA A 145 5.75 11.94 5.82
C ALA A 145 5.34 11.14 4.58
N ARG A 146 4.50 11.72 3.72
CA ARG A 146 3.99 11.05 2.52
C ARG A 146 5.02 10.93 1.43
N VAL A 147 5.77 11.99 1.16
CA VAL A 147 6.82 11.91 0.15
C VAL A 147 7.92 10.93 0.58
N ALA A 148 8.28 10.90 1.86
CA ALA A 148 9.24 9.94 2.38
C ALA A 148 8.71 8.49 2.30
N LEU A 149 7.40 8.27 2.54
CA LEU A 149 6.77 6.96 2.36
C LEU A 149 6.90 6.49 0.91
N VAL A 150 6.51 7.30 -0.08
CA VAL A 150 6.53 6.88 -1.48
C VAL A 150 7.95 6.64 -1.99
N ILE A 151 8.93 7.49 -1.61
CA ILE A 151 10.33 7.28 -2.00
C ILE A 151 10.89 6.00 -1.36
N GLY A 152 10.60 5.76 -0.07
CA GLY A 152 10.98 4.51 0.60
C GLY A 152 10.36 3.28 -0.06
N SER A 153 9.09 3.35 -0.44
CA SER A 153 8.39 2.28 -1.17
C SER A 153 8.99 2.05 -2.56
N ALA A 154 9.30 3.11 -3.30
CA ALA A 154 9.95 3.02 -4.61
C ALA A 154 11.34 2.38 -4.54
N TRP A 155 12.17 2.72 -3.53
CA TRP A 155 13.44 2.04 -3.29
C TRP A 155 13.28 0.56 -2.92
N ARG A 156 12.21 0.20 -2.22
CA ARG A 156 11.86 -1.21 -1.95
C ARG A 156 11.51 -1.96 -3.22
N VAL A 157 10.66 -1.39 -4.07
CA VAL A 157 10.34 -1.96 -5.39
C VAL A 157 11.61 -2.10 -6.22
N ALA A 158 12.52 -1.14 -6.16
CA ALA A 158 13.85 -1.22 -6.78
C ALA A 158 14.77 -2.32 -6.19
N GLY A 159 14.35 -3.02 -5.13
CA GLY A 159 15.14 -4.07 -4.45
C GLY A 159 16.27 -3.51 -3.58
N ASN A 160 16.24 -2.24 -3.20
CA ASN A 160 17.30 -1.58 -2.42
C ASN A 160 16.81 -1.15 -1.03
N ASP A 161 16.82 -2.11 -0.09
CA ASP A 161 16.42 -1.88 1.30
C ASP A 161 17.31 -0.86 2.03
N ALA A 162 18.60 -0.80 1.69
CA ALA A 162 19.53 0.13 2.33
C ALA A 162 19.16 1.60 2.03
N CYS A 163 18.73 1.89 0.80
CA CYS A 163 18.23 3.20 0.41
C CYS A 163 16.80 3.48 0.92
N ALA A 164 15.97 2.45 1.07
CA ALA A 164 14.59 2.61 1.54
C ALA A 164 14.50 2.96 3.04
N LEU A 165 15.36 2.37 3.87
CA LEU A 165 15.28 2.45 5.33
C LEU A 165 15.35 3.89 5.89
N PRO A 166 16.23 4.77 5.43
CA PRO A 166 16.27 6.16 5.87
C PRO A 166 14.94 6.90 5.59
N TRP A 167 14.37 6.67 4.42
CA TRP A 167 13.09 7.28 4.02
C TRP A 167 11.92 6.81 4.89
N TYR A 168 11.82 5.52 5.19
CA TYR A 168 10.81 5.01 6.12
C TYR A 168 10.99 5.56 7.54
N LYS A 169 12.23 5.74 7.99
CA LYS A 169 12.53 6.39 9.27
C LYS A 169 12.03 7.84 9.28
N THR A 170 12.30 8.58 8.23
CA THR A 170 11.83 9.97 8.05
C THR A 170 10.30 10.02 7.99
N ALA A 171 9.67 9.14 7.22
CA ALA A 171 8.22 9.06 7.14
C ALA A 171 7.59 8.81 8.52
N ARG A 172 8.15 7.87 9.30
CA ARG A 172 7.68 7.55 10.65
C ARG A 172 7.86 8.73 11.61
N GLN A 173 8.98 9.44 11.56
CA GLN A 173 9.24 10.61 12.40
C GLN A 173 8.20 11.69 12.17
N HIS A 174 7.92 12.03 10.90
CA HIS A 174 6.94 13.04 10.56
C HIS A 174 5.50 12.59 10.83
N ALA A 175 5.14 11.32 10.56
CA ALA A 175 3.83 10.78 10.90
C ALA A 175 3.55 10.82 12.41
N THR A 176 4.57 10.49 13.22
CA THR A 176 4.48 10.54 14.68
C THR A 176 4.34 11.98 15.18
N ALA A 177 5.10 12.93 14.64
CA ALA A 177 5.00 14.35 14.96
C ALA A 177 3.64 14.95 14.57
N GLU A 178 3.07 14.51 13.45
CA GLU A 178 1.72 14.85 13.01
C GLU A 178 0.64 14.24 13.92
N GLY A 179 0.93 13.13 14.61
CA GLY A 179 -0.05 12.31 15.34
C GLY A 179 -0.91 11.46 14.40
N ASP A 180 -0.43 11.19 13.19
CA ASP A 180 -1.10 10.42 12.14
C ASP A 180 -0.86 8.91 12.34
N VAL A 181 -1.63 8.31 13.23
CA VAL A 181 -1.52 6.88 13.56
C VAL A 181 -1.88 5.98 12.37
N SER A 182 -2.78 6.44 11.48
CA SER A 182 -3.14 5.73 10.26
C SER A 182 -1.92 5.60 9.32
N LEU A 183 -1.16 6.68 9.15
CA LEU A 183 0.05 6.64 8.32
C LEU A 183 1.13 5.76 8.94
N VAL A 184 1.26 5.73 10.27
CA VAL A 184 2.18 4.79 10.95
C VAL A 184 1.78 3.33 10.68
N SER A 185 0.48 3.02 10.76
CA SER A 185 -0.06 1.69 10.40
C SER A 185 0.27 1.32 8.95
N VAL A 186 -0.02 2.20 7.99
CA VAL A 186 0.31 2.00 6.57
C VAL A 186 1.81 1.74 6.36
N LEU A 187 2.68 2.50 7.04
CA LEU A 187 4.14 2.30 6.98
C LEU A 187 4.55 0.90 7.44
N LEU A 188 4.08 0.47 8.61
CA LEU A 188 4.39 -0.85 9.16
C LEU A 188 3.90 -1.95 8.23
N HIS A 189 2.70 -1.77 7.69
CA HIS A 189 2.07 -2.70 6.77
C HIS A 189 2.85 -2.85 5.46
N ASN A 190 3.21 -1.74 4.82
CA ASN A 190 4.01 -1.74 3.60
C ASN A 190 5.37 -2.42 3.82
N ILE A 191 6.03 -2.14 4.95
CA ILE A 191 7.31 -2.79 5.29
C ILE A 191 7.12 -4.30 5.38
N ALA A 192 6.10 -4.77 6.10
CA ALA A 192 5.81 -6.20 6.25
C ALA A 192 5.47 -6.85 4.90
N ALA A 193 4.59 -6.24 4.11
CA ALA A 193 4.17 -6.78 2.82
C ALA A 193 5.36 -6.95 1.84
N PHE A 194 6.23 -5.96 1.74
CA PHE A 194 7.43 -6.05 0.90
C PHE A 194 8.41 -7.14 1.37
N GLN A 195 8.65 -7.26 2.69
CA GLN A 195 9.54 -8.29 3.23
C GLN A 195 8.98 -9.69 2.97
N VAL A 196 7.68 -9.89 3.22
CA VAL A 196 7.02 -11.18 2.97
C VAL A 196 7.00 -11.52 1.49
N GLY A 197 6.68 -10.54 0.61
CA GLY A 197 6.69 -10.74 -0.84
C GLY A 197 8.05 -11.21 -1.33
N ARG A 198 9.14 -10.55 -0.91
CA ARG A 198 10.51 -10.93 -1.25
C ARG A 198 10.85 -12.35 -0.77
N ILE A 199 10.62 -12.65 0.51
CA ILE A 199 10.92 -13.96 1.10
C ILE A 199 10.12 -15.06 0.40
N SER A 200 8.84 -14.81 0.15
CA SER A 200 7.95 -15.76 -0.50
C SER A 200 8.30 -15.97 -1.98
N LEU A 201 8.77 -14.93 -2.68
CA LEU A 201 9.32 -15.04 -4.02
C LEU A 201 10.61 -15.88 -4.01
N ASP A 202 11.55 -15.57 -3.11
CA ASP A 202 12.80 -16.32 -3.00
C ASP A 202 12.56 -17.79 -2.66
N ASP A 203 11.59 -18.11 -1.79
CA ASP A 203 11.20 -19.48 -1.47
C ASP A 203 10.61 -20.22 -2.67
N ALA A 204 9.77 -19.56 -3.47
CA ALA A 204 9.21 -20.17 -4.67
C ALA A 204 10.29 -20.62 -5.68
N PHE A 205 11.46 -19.95 -5.64
CA PHE A 205 12.64 -20.32 -6.45
C PHE A 205 13.74 -21.07 -5.67
N GLY A 206 13.43 -21.56 -4.46
CA GLY A 206 14.35 -22.37 -3.64
C GLY A 206 15.52 -21.59 -3.05
N ARG A 207 15.38 -20.27 -2.80
CA ARG A 207 16.44 -19.37 -2.33
C ARG A 207 16.14 -18.71 -0.98
N ALA A 208 15.08 -19.10 -0.28
CA ALA A 208 14.66 -18.47 0.96
C ALA A 208 15.66 -18.65 2.10
N ASP A 209 15.89 -17.60 2.87
CA ASP A 209 16.56 -17.63 4.15
C ASP A 209 15.52 -17.87 5.28
N MET A 210 15.61 -19.04 5.91
CA MET A 210 14.70 -19.43 7.00
C MET A 210 14.87 -18.58 8.26
N ALA A 211 16.05 -18.02 8.51
CA ALA A 211 16.27 -17.14 9.66
C ALA A 211 15.58 -15.80 9.42
N ASP A 212 15.69 -15.25 8.21
CA ASP A 212 14.98 -14.03 7.79
C ASP A 212 13.47 -14.24 7.83
N ALA A 213 12.96 -15.37 7.35
CA ALA A 213 11.53 -15.70 7.39
C ALA A 213 10.96 -15.71 8.82
N ARG A 214 11.69 -16.31 9.79
CA ARG A 214 11.27 -16.32 11.19
C ARG A 214 11.27 -14.92 11.81
N ARG A 215 12.27 -14.12 11.51
CA ARG A 215 12.35 -12.71 11.99
C ARG A 215 11.17 -11.90 11.46
N VAL A 216 10.89 -11.97 10.16
CA VAL A 216 9.80 -11.22 9.54
C VAL A 216 8.42 -11.70 10.01
N LEU A 217 8.27 -13.00 10.36
CA LEU A 217 7.03 -13.51 10.96
C LEU A 217 6.72 -12.79 12.29
N LEU A 218 7.72 -12.61 13.17
CA LEU A 218 7.56 -11.90 14.44
C LEU A 218 7.24 -10.41 14.22
N GLU A 219 7.86 -9.78 13.22
CA GLU A 219 7.59 -8.39 12.84
C GLU A 219 6.15 -8.20 12.31
N ALA A 220 5.66 -9.12 11.47
CA ALA A 220 4.29 -9.12 10.97
C ALA A 220 3.24 -9.30 12.09
N GLU A 221 3.52 -10.16 13.07
CA GLU A 221 2.67 -10.31 14.26
C GLU A 221 2.60 -9.02 15.08
N SER A 222 3.72 -8.33 15.24
CA SER A 222 3.78 -7.03 15.92
C SER A 222 2.96 -5.95 15.20
N THR A 223 2.99 -5.95 13.87
CA THR A 223 2.16 -5.04 13.05
C THR A 223 0.66 -5.29 13.26
N GLY A 224 0.23 -6.55 13.23
CA GLY A 224 -1.16 -6.92 13.49
C GLY A 224 -1.64 -6.50 14.90
N ASN A 225 -0.78 -6.62 15.91
CA ASN A 225 -1.08 -6.17 17.26
C ASN A 225 -1.21 -4.63 17.34
N TYR A 226 -0.37 -3.89 16.62
CA TYR A 226 -0.48 -2.43 16.54
C TYR A 226 -1.80 -2.01 15.87
N ASP A 227 -2.18 -2.59 14.75
CA ASP A 227 -3.43 -2.28 14.04
C ASP A 227 -4.67 -2.56 14.89
N ALA A 228 -4.67 -3.68 15.60
CA ALA A 228 -5.74 -4.00 16.58
C ALA A 228 -5.82 -2.97 17.70
N GLY A 229 -4.67 -2.47 18.18
CA GLY A 229 -4.57 -1.45 19.23
C GLY A 229 -5.07 -0.07 18.80
N VAL A 230 -4.88 0.31 17.52
CA VAL A 230 -5.33 1.62 16.98
C VAL A 230 -6.70 1.57 16.29
N GLY A 231 -7.34 0.39 16.25
CA GLY A 231 -8.67 0.21 15.66
C GLY A 231 -8.71 0.35 14.13
N ASN A 232 -7.58 0.16 13.45
CA ASN A 232 -7.49 0.23 12.00
C ASN A 232 -7.99 -1.09 11.38
N GLY A 233 -9.26 -1.10 10.95
CA GLY A 233 -9.95 -2.31 10.45
C GLY A 233 -9.80 -2.57 8.94
N GLU A 234 -9.17 -1.66 8.19
CA GLU A 234 -9.17 -1.72 6.72
C GLU A 234 -8.30 -2.85 6.15
N LEU A 235 -7.22 -3.23 6.83
CA LEU A 235 -6.25 -4.23 6.38
C LEU A 235 -6.32 -5.55 7.18
N VAL A 236 -7.43 -5.81 7.85
CA VAL A 236 -7.59 -6.94 8.79
C VAL A 236 -7.35 -8.31 8.14
N ALA A 237 -7.64 -8.48 6.85
CA ALA A 237 -7.39 -9.74 6.15
C ALA A 237 -5.95 -9.88 5.66
N GLU A 238 -5.22 -8.80 5.44
CA GLU A 238 -3.91 -8.83 4.79
C GLU A 238 -2.81 -9.38 5.71
N VAL A 239 -2.74 -8.91 6.96
CA VAL A 239 -1.72 -9.40 7.92
C VAL A 239 -1.79 -10.92 8.13
N PRO A 240 -2.96 -11.54 8.36
CA PRO A 240 -3.06 -13.00 8.42
C PRO A 240 -2.64 -13.72 7.13
N LEU A 241 -2.89 -13.14 5.94
CA LEU A 241 -2.47 -13.72 4.66
C LEU A 241 -0.94 -13.63 4.47
N LEU A 242 -0.32 -12.50 4.84
CA LEU A 242 1.13 -12.37 4.87
C LEU A 242 1.77 -13.37 5.83
N ARG A 243 1.16 -13.56 6.99
CA ARG A 243 1.57 -14.60 7.94
C ARG A 243 1.46 -16.01 7.35
N ALA A 244 0.35 -16.31 6.65
CA ALA A 244 0.18 -17.62 6.00
C ALA A 244 1.26 -17.89 4.95
N GLN A 245 1.69 -16.89 4.19
CA GLN A 245 2.81 -16.99 3.25
C GLN A 245 4.12 -17.36 3.98
N LEU A 246 4.44 -16.70 5.10
CA LEU A 246 5.64 -17.03 5.88
C LEU A 246 5.57 -18.42 6.52
N LEU A 247 4.41 -18.82 7.01
CA LEU A 247 4.19 -20.19 7.52
C LEU A 247 4.40 -21.23 6.42
N THR A 248 3.98 -20.93 5.18
CA THR A 248 4.26 -21.79 4.01
C THR A 248 5.76 -21.94 3.78
N VAL A 249 6.52 -20.83 3.80
CA VAL A 249 7.99 -20.81 3.69
C VAL A 249 8.64 -21.64 4.81
N LEU A 250 8.15 -21.52 6.05
CA LEU A 250 8.68 -22.19 7.22
C LEU A 250 8.25 -23.67 7.33
N GLY A 251 7.49 -24.20 6.37
CA GLY A 251 7.02 -25.58 6.36
C GLY A 251 5.86 -25.87 7.33
N GLN A 252 5.27 -24.84 7.94
CA GLN A 252 4.11 -24.96 8.83
C GLN A 252 2.80 -24.96 8.00
N HIS A 253 2.68 -25.97 7.14
CA HIS A 253 1.68 -26.04 6.08
C HIS A 253 0.23 -26.13 6.59
N GLU A 254 -0.03 -26.85 7.70
CA GLU A 254 -1.36 -26.96 8.32
C GLU A 254 -1.89 -25.57 8.74
N ASP A 255 -1.06 -24.82 9.48
CA ASP A 255 -1.40 -23.50 9.98
C ASP A 255 -1.57 -22.51 8.83
N ALA A 256 -0.72 -22.60 7.80
CA ALA A 256 -0.83 -21.77 6.59
C ALA A 256 -2.16 -21.97 5.87
N ILE A 257 -2.56 -23.23 5.62
CA ILE A 257 -3.82 -23.56 4.96
C ILE A 257 -5.01 -23.02 5.76
N SER A 258 -4.99 -23.22 7.10
CA SER A 258 -6.05 -22.75 7.99
C SER A 258 -6.25 -21.23 7.88
N LEU A 259 -5.16 -20.44 7.82
CA LEU A 259 -5.22 -19.00 7.65
C LEU A 259 -5.69 -18.59 6.26
N PHE A 260 -5.22 -19.24 5.20
CA PHE A 260 -5.68 -18.97 3.84
C PHE A 260 -7.18 -19.21 3.73
N ASP A 261 -7.69 -20.35 4.20
CA ASP A 261 -9.10 -20.70 4.13
C ASP A 261 -9.99 -19.72 4.92
N ALA A 262 -9.51 -19.28 6.07
CA ALA A 262 -10.25 -18.33 6.90
C ALA A 262 -10.31 -16.90 6.31
N GLN A 263 -9.26 -16.46 5.59
CA GLN A 263 -9.10 -15.06 5.21
C GLN A 263 -9.36 -14.78 3.72
N LEU A 264 -9.17 -15.75 2.82
CA LEU A 264 -9.38 -15.54 1.39
C LEU A 264 -10.79 -15.02 1.02
N PRO A 265 -11.89 -15.52 1.62
CA PRO A 265 -13.22 -14.98 1.34
C PRO A 265 -13.34 -13.49 1.69
N ARG A 266 -12.70 -13.08 2.78
CA ARG A 266 -12.70 -11.68 3.25
C ARG A 266 -11.83 -10.79 2.37
N ALA A 267 -10.62 -11.25 2.00
CA ALA A 267 -9.74 -10.54 1.09
C ALA A 267 -10.40 -10.27 -0.27
N ARG A 268 -11.14 -11.25 -0.78
CA ARG A 268 -11.93 -11.12 -2.01
C ARG A 268 -13.01 -10.03 -1.88
N GLN A 269 -13.73 -9.99 -0.75
CA GLN A 269 -14.72 -8.94 -0.47
C GLN A 269 -14.09 -7.55 -0.34
N GLN A 270 -12.81 -7.47 0.09
CA GLN A 270 -12.03 -6.24 0.19
C GLN A 270 -11.36 -5.82 -1.14
N GLY A 271 -11.66 -6.50 -2.25
CA GLY A 271 -11.17 -6.15 -3.59
C GLY A 271 -9.75 -6.65 -3.92
N GLN A 272 -9.15 -7.51 -3.09
CA GLN A 272 -7.79 -8.07 -3.32
C GLN A 272 -7.78 -9.22 -4.35
N VAL A 273 -8.62 -9.13 -5.37
CA VAL A 273 -8.80 -10.19 -6.37
C VAL A 273 -7.53 -10.40 -7.21
N HIS A 274 -6.76 -9.34 -7.44
CA HIS A 274 -5.52 -9.39 -8.21
C HIS A 274 -4.39 -10.19 -7.54
N ARG A 275 -4.43 -10.39 -6.22
CA ARG A 275 -3.46 -11.21 -5.46
C ARG A 275 -3.99 -12.61 -5.10
N GLU A 276 -5.25 -12.89 -5.38
CA GLU A 276 -5.90 -14.13 -4.96
C GLU A 276 -5.20 -15.38 -5.50
N ALA A 277 -4.79 -15.37 -6.79
CA ALA A 277 -4.09 -16.50 -7.39
C ALA A 277 -2.78 -16.81 -6.65
N ARG A 278 -2.08 -15.79 -6.17
CA ARG A 278 -0.86 -15.93 -5.39
C ARG A 278 -1.10 -16.70 -4.09
N PHE A 279 -2.08 -16.30 -3.31
CA PHE A 279 -2.45 -16.95 -2.06
C PHE A 279 -2.97 -18.37 -2.27
N LEU A 280 -3.76 -18.59 -3.32
CA LEU A 280 -4.24 -19.92 -3.69
C LEU A 280 -3.09 -20.86 -4.11
N ALA A 281 -2.06 -20.34 -4.79
CA ALA A 281 -0.89 -21.13 -5.19
C ALA A 281 -0.02 -21.52 -3.98
N ASP A 282 0.14 -20.66 -2.99
CA ASP A 282 0.84 -20.99 -1.75
C ASP A 282 0.07 -22.03 -0.92
N ALA A 283 -1.27 -21.87 -0.79
CA ALA A 283 -2.11 -22.86 -0.11
C ALA A 283 -2.08 -24.22 -0.83
N LEU A 284 -2.17 -24.21 -2.15
CA LEU A 284 -2.08 -25.40 -3.01
C LEU A 284 -0.73 -26.12 -2.85
N TYR A 285 0.36 -25.35 -2.83
CA TYR A 285 1.69 -25.89 -2.56
C TYR A 285 1.76 -26.55 -1.18
N ALA A 286 1.20 -25.92 -0.15
CA ALA A 286 1.14 -26.48 1.20
C ALA A 286 0.32 -27.79 1.24
N GLU A 287 -0.81 -27.88 0.54
CA GLU A 287 -1.60 -29.11 0.41
C GLU A 287 -0.80 -30.25 -0.22
N VAL A 288 -0.07 -29.95 -1.30
CA VAL A 288 0.80 -30.94 -1.96
C VAL A 288 1.91 -31.43 -1.01
N LYS A 289 2.51 -30.53 -0.22
CA LYS A 289 3.54 -30.90 0.78
C LYS A 289 2.99 -31.78 1.89
N LEU A 290 1.71 -31.70 2.20
CA LEU A 290 1.01 -32.58 3.15
C LEU A 290 0.45 -33.85 2.50
N GLY A 291 0.63 -34.05 1.19
CA GLY A 291 0.08 -35.21 0.47
C GLY A 291 -1.43 -35.15 0.23
N ARG A 292 -2.06 -33.97 0.40
CA ARG A 292 -3.52 -33.74 0.20
C ARG A 292 -3.83 -33.47 -1.26
N LEU A 293 -3.60 -34.46 -2.13
CA LEU A 293 -3.67 -34.25 -3.58
C LEU A 293 -5.09 -33.96 -4.10
N ASP A 294 -6.12 -34.53 -3.49
CA ASP A 294 -7.53 -34.29 -3.91
C ASP A 294 -7.98 -32.85 -3.64
N GLU A 295 -7.61 -32.31 -2.48
CA GLU A 295 -7.83 -30.91 -2.11
C GLU A 295 -7.04 -29.99 -3.03
N ALA A 296 -5.77 -30.33 -3.28
CA ALA A 296 -4.90 -29.62 -4.18
C ALA A 296 -5.49 -29.50 -5.60
N VAL A 297 -6.06 -30.58 -6.16
CA VAL A 297 -6.70 -30.54 -7.49
C VAL A 297 -7.92 -29.61 -7.52
N LYS A 298 -8.69 -29.54 -6.43
CA LYS A 298 -9.84 -28.61 -6.35
C LYS A 298 -9.36 -27.17 -6.31
N ARG A 299 -8.39 -26.85 -5.46
CA ARG A 299 -7.82 -25.52 -5.31
C ARG A 299 -7.10 -25.05 -6.57
N LEU A 300 -6.43 -25.94 -7.31
CA LEU A 300 -5.78 -25.66 -8.58
C LEU A 300 -6.76 -25.06 -9.61
N ARG A 301 -7.98 -25.58 -9.70
CA ARG A 301 -9.02 -25.02 -10.61
C ARG A 301 -9.35 -23.58 -10.24
N SER A 302 -9.49 -23.30 -8.94
CA SER A 302 -9.74 -21.93 -8.46
C SER A 302 -8.57 -20.99 -8.74
N ALA A 303 -7.34 -21.42 -8.52
CA ALA A 303 -6.14 -20.63 -8.79
C ALA A 303 -6.02 -20.27 -10.28
N LEU A 304 -6.21 -21.26 -11.17
CA LEU A 304 -6.14 -21.06 -12.62
C LEU A 304 -7.25 -20.13 -13.14
N ALA A 305 -8.42 -20.13 -12.52
CA ALA A 305 -9.54 -19.26 -12.92
C ALA A 305 -9.25 -17.77 -12.65
N VAL A 306 -8.50 -17.44 -11.61
CA VAL A 306 -8.18 -16.05 -11.23
C VAL A 306 -6.74 -15.64 -11.63
N LEU A 307 -5.93 -16.57 -12.12
CA LEU A 307 -4.56 -16.29 -12.59
C LEU A 307 -4.47 -15.15 -13.62
N PRO A 308 -5.39 -15.03 -14.61
CA PRO A 308 -5.35 -13.93 -15.59
C PRO A 308 -5.61 -12.53 -14.99
N LEU A 309 -6.04 -12.44 -13.75
CA LEU A 309 -6.31 -11.16 -13.07
C LEU A 309 -5.06 -10.58 -12.39
N MET A 310 -3.96 -11.32 -12.38
CA MET A 310 -2.71 -10.86 -11.76
C MET A 310 -2.02 -9.82 -12.64
N THR A 311 -1.45 -8.80 -12.00
CA THR A 311 -0.75 -7.70 -12.67
C THR A 311 0.73 -7.63 -12.29
N GLU A 312 1.05 -7.95 -11.04
CA GLU A 312 2.40 -7.77 -10.49
C GLU A 312 3.36 -8.88 -10.95
N PRO A 313 4.49 -8.55 -11.59
CA PRO A 313 5.40 -9.57 -12.14
C PRO A 313 6.04 -10.50 -11.12
N ASP A 314 6.30 -10.05 -9.90
CA ASP A 314 6.84 -10.87 -8.79
C ASP A 314 5.80 -11.88 -8.29
N ASP A 315 4.56 -11.45 -8.10
CA ASP A 315 3.45 -12.35 -7.72
C ASP A 315 3.18 -13.38 -8.82
N ILE A 316 3.20 -12.97 -10.10
CA ILE A 316 3.08 -13.87 -11.26
C ILE A 316 4.22 -14.90 -11.25
N ALA A 317 5.47 -14.45 -11.07
CA ALA A 317 6.65 -15.32 -11.04
C ALA A 317 6.54 -16.36 -9.95
N ALA A 318 6.24 -15.94 -8.73
CA ALA A 318 6.11 -16.84 -7.60
C ALA A 318 4.93 -17.81 -7.73
N THR A 319 3.79 -17.34 -8.26
CA THR A 319 2.61 -18.17 -8.51
C THR A 319 2.93 -19.29 -9.52
N HIS A 320 3.52 -18.94 -10.66
CA HIS A 320 3.89 -19.93 -11.67
C HIS A 320 4.98 -20.90 -11.15
N ALA A 321 5.93 -20.43 -10.35
CA ALA A 321 6.92 -21.30 -9.72
C ALA A 321 6.27 -22.35 -8.79
N ARG A 322 5.29 -21.95 -7.96
CA ARG A 322 4.49 -22.87 -7.14
C ARG A 322 3.67 -23.85 -7.97
N LEU A 323 2.99 -23.35 -9.02
CA LEU A 323 2.19 -24.19 -9.92
C LEU A 323 3.06 -25.22 -10.66
N ALA A 324 4.31 -24.90 -10.98
CA ALA A 324 5.25 -25.86 -11.57
C ALA A 324 5.52 -27.02 -10.64
N VAL A 325 5.81 -26.78 -9.35
CA VAL A 325 6.03 -27.81 -8.34
C VAL A 325 4.78 -28.67 -8.15
N VAL A 326 3.61 -28.04 -8.10
CA VAL A 326 2.33 -28.75 -7.96
C VAL A 326 2.05 -29.64 -9.16
N ALA A 327 2.23 -29.13 -10.39
CA ALA A 327 2.03 -29.91 -11.61
C ALA A 327 2.98 -31.12 -11.68
N GLU A 328 4.23 -30.96 -11.25
CA GLU A 328 5.19 -32.05 -11.17
C GLU A 328 4.75 -33.13 -10.16
N SER A 329 4.30 -32.71 -8.97
CA SER A 329 3.78 -33.62 -7.93
C SER A 329 2.52 -34.37 -8.36
N LEU A 330 1.74 -33.80 -9.30
CA LEU A 330 0.57 -34.43 -9.92
C LEU A 330 0.91 -35.27 -11.17
N GLY A 331 2.19 -35.45 -11.50
CA GLY A 331 2.64 -36.21 -12.65
C GLY A 331 2.42 -35.51 -14.01
N LYS A 332 2.19 -34.17 -14.03
CA LYS A 332 1.88 -33.38 -15.23
C LYS A 332 3.11 -32.64 -15.74
N ALA A 333 4.11 -33.38 -16.21
CA ALA A 333 5.43 -32.84 -16.55
C ALA A 333 5.40 -31.71 -17.59
N GLU A 334 4.55 -31.78 -18.61
CA GLU A 334 4.41 -30.75 -19.63
C GLU A 334 3.86 -29.44 -19.06
N GLN A 335 2.83 -29.52 -18.20
CA GLN A 335 2.29 -28.36 -17.51
C GLN A 335 3.31 -27.75 -16.54
N ALA A 336 4.07 -28.60 -15.82
CA ALA A 336 5.15 -28.14 -14.95
C ALA A 336 6.19 -27.33 -15.73
N GLN A 337 6.59 -27.82 -16.93
CA GLN A 337 7.54 -27.10 -17.78
C GLN A 337 6.99 -25.78 -18.28
N THR A 338 5.72 -25.73 -18.70
CA THR A 338 5.05 -24.49 -19.11
C THR A 338 5.09 -23.46 -17.98
N HIS A 339 4.71 -23.87 -16.75
CA HIS A 339 4.75 -22.96 -15.61
C HIS A 339 6.17 -22.50 -15.23
N ARG A 340 7.20 -23.35 -15.38
CA ARG A 340 8.60 -22.92 -15.16
C ARG A 340 9.01 -21.80 -16.13
N VAL A 341 8.69 -21.95 -17.41
CA VAL A 341 8.99 -20.92 -18.43
C VAL A 341 8.29 -19.59 -18.10
N GLU A 342 7.02 -19.64 -17.73
CA GLU A 342 6.26 -18.43 -17.35
C GLU A 342 6.82 -17.79 -16.07
N ALA A 343 7.23 -18.60 -15.08
CA ALA A 343 7.84 -18.11 -13.84
C ALA A 343 9.14 -17.35 -14.10
N GLU A 344 10.02 -17.92 -14.94
CA GLU A 344 11.29 -17.28 -15.30
C GLU A 344 11.07 -16.01 -16.13
N ALA A 345 10.13 -16.02 -17.06
CA ALA A 345 9.78 -14.83 -17.87
C ALA A 345 9.22 -13.69 -16.97
N ALA A 346 8.36 -14.03 -16.02
CA ALA A 346 7.82 -13.05 -15.08
C ALA A 346 8.90 -12.52 -14.14
N LEU A 347 9.80 -13.38 -13.63
CA LEU A 347 10.94 -12.97 -12.80
C LEU A 347 11.90 -12.04 -13.56
N ALA A 348 12.12 -12.28 -14.85
CA ALA A 348 12.92 -11.39 -15.69
C ALA A 348 12.26 -10.02 -15.84
N ARG A 349 10.94 -9.96 -16.04
CA ARG A 349 10.18 -8.69 -16.07
C ARG A 349 10.30 -7.94 -14.73
N HIS A 350 10.12 -8.65 -13.61
CA HIS A 350 10.28 -8.05 -12.27
C HIS A 350 11.67 -7.43 -12.08
N ARG A 351 12.73 -8.14 -12.45
CA ARG A 351 14.13 -7.61 -12.36
C ARG A 351 14.36 -6.40 -13.27
N ALA A 352 13.79 -6.41 -14.46
CA ALA A 352 13.88 -5.26 -15.38
C ALA A 352 13.16 -4.04 -14.80
N GLU A 353 12.00 -4.24 -14.16
CA GLU A 353 11.27 -3.18 -13.46
C GLU A 353 12.05 -2.64 -12.26
N GLN A 354 12.64 -3.51 -11.44
CA GLN A 354 13.54 -3.11 -10.36
C GLN A 354 14.69 -2.23 -10.85
N GLY A 355 15.32 -2.62 -11.96
CA GLY A 355 16.40 -1.85 -12.58
C GLY A 355 15.94 -0.47 -13.06
N ARG A 356 14.73 -0.37 -13.64
CA ARG A 356 14.14 0.89 -14.08
C ARG A 356 13.88 1.83 -12.90
N TRP A 357 13.27 1.34 -11.82
CA TRP A 357 13.06 2.10 -10.60
C TRP A 357 14.39 2.57 -9.98
N ALA A 358 15.37 1.68 -9.84
CA ALA A 358 16.68 2.01 -9.29
C ALA A 358 17.39 3.11 -10.08
N ALA A 359 17.37 3.02 -11.42
CA ALA A 359 17.98 4.02 -12.29
C ALA A 359 17.30 5.38 -12.18
N ALA A 360 15.97 5.43 -12.16
CA ALA A 360 15.20 6.67 -12.07
C ALA A 360 15.41 7.36 -10.70
N LEU A 361 15.38 6.59 -9.61
CA LEU A 361 15.60 7.12 -8.26
C LEU A 361 17.03 7.63 -8.07
N ALA A 362 18.03 6.91 -8.57
CA ALA A 362 19.44 7.34 -8.52
C ALA A 362 19.67 8.64 -9.31
N ALA A 363 19.06 8.76 -10.49
CA ALA A 363 19.15 9.98 -11.31
C ALA A 363 18.41 11.17 -10.67
N ALA A 364 17.46 10.92 -9.79
CA ALA A 364 16.64 11.96 -9.17
C ALA A 364 17.39 12.77 -8.10
N GLN A 365 18.42 12.21 -7.46
CA GLN A 365 19.16 12.86 -6.36
C GLN A 365 18.21 13.46 -5.30
N LEU A 366 17.36 12.60 -4.73
CA LEU A 366 16.33 12.96 -3.74
C LEU A 366 16.94 13.02 -2.32
N ASP A 367 18.01 13.81 -2.13
CA ASP A 367 18.70 13.94 -0.84
C ASP A 367 18.05 14.97 0.08
#